data_4907d5b585cdf5d030056162e8a788d5
#
_entry.id   4907d5b585cdf5d030056162e8a788d5
#
_cell.length_a   1.000
_cell.length_b   1.000
_cell.length_c   1.000
_cell.angle_alpha   90.00
_cell.angle_beta   90.00
_cell.angle_gamma   90.00
#
_symmetry.space_group_name_H-M   'P 1'
#
loop_
_entity.id
_entity.type
_entity.pdbx_description
1 polymer ?
#
loop_
_entity_poly.entity_id
_entity_poly.type
_entity_poly.pdbx_seq_one_letter_code
_entity_poly.pdbx_strand_id
1 'polypeptide(L)'
;MSHNLPKLSIGLPVYNGERFIKAALDSLLAQTFTDFELIISDNASTDQTEEICRGYAAMDKRIRYHRNHSNIGCSRNFHSVFKLSVGQYFKWAAYDDLHAPDFLSKCVAVLDNNPTVVLCHSHVYLIDENGDFLHNYNIKLNTDAPQPYERFYELLSKHLCYQMYGVMRADVLRKVPPMGSYGTADGILLLRVGLLGEFYEIPEYLFFARSHSQQSMSMFFPNYHLLAKNPQADTSNILPDFYAYTVWFDSANKGKLLFPHWRILWEYMVSIWLFKLSLYQRLRCHVSIYLRLRGTEYLLLQDILKAAQTIWEGWQNTYISRNKP
;
A
#
# COMPACT_ATOMS: atom_id res chain seq x y z
N MET A 1 24.26 28.23 7.77
CA MET A 1 22.84 28.35 7.33
C MET A 1 22.15 27.08 7.82
N SER A 2 21.23 27.19 8.76
CA SER A 2 20.41 26.04 9.17
C SER A 2 19.53 25.67 7.97
N HIS A 3 19.85 24.55 7.31
CA HIS A 3 18.92 23.96 6.35
C HIS A 3 17.68 23.55 7.13
N ASN A 4 16.60 24.33 7.04
CA ASN A 4 15.31 23.86 7.53
C ASN A 4 14.96 22.59 6.79
N LEU A 5 14.72 21.51 7.53
CA LEU A 5 14.22 20.25 6.95
C LEU A 5 12.87 20.50 6.30
N PRO A 6 12.57 19.88 5.16
CA PRO A 6 11.26 20.01 4.52
C PRO A 6 10.17 19.51 5.45
N LYS A 7 9.02 20.15 5.43
CA LYS A 7 7.87 19.75 6.27
C LYS A 7 7.28 18.43 5.85
N LEU A 8 7.30 18.12 4.54
CA LEU A 8 6.78 16.89 3.96
C LEU A 8 7.86 16.16 3.14
N SER A 9 7.99 14.85 3.32
CA SER A 9 8.71 13.99 2.39
C SER A 9 7.72 13.18 1.56
N ILE A 10 7.88 13.21 0.24
CA ILE A 10 7.14 12.37 -0.71
C ILE A 10 8.07 11.27 -1.17
N GLY A 11 7.68 10.00 -0.97
CA GLY A 11 8.43 8.84 -1.42
C GLY A 11 7.76 8.21 -2.64
N LEU A 12 8.45 8.15 -3.78
CA LEU A 12 7.99 7.57 -5.02
C LEU A 12 8.86 6.35 -5.38
N PRO A 13 8.47 5.14 -4.96
CA PRO A 13 9.11 3.91 -5.43
C PRO A 13 8.64 3.59 -6.85
N VAL A 14 9.55 3.26 -7.76
CA VAL A 14 9.22 2.95 -9.15
C VAL A 14 10.02 1.75 -9.68
N TYR A 15 9.40 1.00 -10.59
CA TYR A 15 10.02 -0.02 -11.41
C TYR A 15 9.32 -0.09 -12.76
N ASN A 16 10.04 0.21 -13.85
CA ASN A 16 9.55 0.24 -15.22
C ASN A 16 8.30 1.13 -15.37
N GLY A 17 8.45 2.42 -15.03
CA GLY A 17 7.36 3.39 -14.97
C GLY A 17 7.34 4.38 -16.14
N GLU A 18 8.13 4.21 -17.21
CA GLU A 18 8.34 5.20 -18.27
C GLU A 18 7.04 5.78 -18.85
N ARG A 19 5.98 4.95 -18.90
CA ARG A 19 4.70 5.32 -19.50
C ARG A 19 3.97 6.42 -18.75
N PHE A 20 4.01 6.41 -17.42
CA PHE A 20 3.15 7.27 -16.59
C PHE A 20 3.93 8.24 -15.69
N ILE A 21 5.21 7.96 -15.41
CA ILE A 21 5.97 8.67 -14.39
C ILE A 21 6.08 10.18 -14.65
N LYS A 22 6.12 10.62 -15.92
CA LYS A 22 6.15 12.06 -16.27
C LYS A 22 4.91 12.77 -15.74
N ALA A 23 3.72 12.24 -16.03
CA ALA A 23 2.47 12.84 -15.58
C ALA A 23 2.34 12.83 -14.04
N ALA A 24 2.80 11.76 -13.38
CA ALA A 24 2.83 11.68 -11.93
C ALA A 24 3.76 12.74 -11.33
N LEU A 25 4.99 12.88 -11.84
CA LEU A 25 5.95 13.90 -11.41
C LEU A 25 5.41 15.33 -11.64
N ASP A 26 4.84 15.60 -12.81
CA ASP A 26 4.25 16.91 -13.11
C ASP A 26 3.14 17.25 -12.11
N SER A 27 2.26 16.31 -11.77
CA SER A 27 1.18 16.54 -10.80
C SER A 27 1.69 16.80 -9.38
N LEU A 28 2.80 16.16 -8.99
CA LEU A 28 3.44 16.37 -7.68
C LEU A 28 4.21 17.69 -7.62
N LEU A 29 4.88 18.08 -8.71
CA LEU A 29 5.65 19.35 -8.75
C LEU A 29 4.75 20.57 -8.89
N ALA A 30 3.55 20.41 -9.45
CA ALA A 30 2.51 21.45 -9.57
C ALA A 30 1.70 21.70 -8.29
N GLN A 31 2.03 21.03 -7.17
CA GLN A 31 1.32 21.23 -5.91
C GLN A 31 1.51 22.65 -5.37
N THR A 32 0.43 23.24 -4.84
CA THR A 32 0.45 24.57 -4.21
C THR A 32 1.25 24.61 -2.91
N PHE A 33 1.37 23.48 -2.22
CA PHE A 33 2.28 23.30 -1.10
C PHE A 33 3.69 22.98 -1.59
N THR A 34 4.67 23.83 -1.32
CA THR A 34 6.03 23.73 -1.90
C THR A 34 7.11 23.29 -0.93
N ASP A 35 6.84 23.26 0.38
CA ASP A 35 7.81 22.86 1.42
C ASP A 35 7.88 21.33 1.54
N PHE A 36 8.37 20.69 0.49
CA PHE A 36 8.56 19.23 0.44
C PHE A 36 9.86 18.82 -0.27
N GLU A 37 10.32 17.61 0.02
CA GLU A 37 11.26 16.85 -0.80
C GLU A 37 10.52 15.70 -1.51
N LEU A 38 10.97 15.34 -2.69
CA LEU A 38 10.49 14.17 -3.46
C LEU A 38 11.64 13.16 -3.62
N ILE A 39 11.50 12.01 -2.99
CA ILE A 39 12.48 10.93 -3.01
C ILE A 39 12.01 9.88 -4.00
N ILE A 40 12.69 9.74 -5.13
CA ILE A 40 12.42 8.71 -6.13
C ILE A 40 13.38 7.54 -5.87
N SER A 41 12.84 6.33 -5.67
CA SER A 41 13.61 5.10 -5.57
C SER A 41 13.33 4.20 -6.76
N ASP A 42 14.20 4.23 -7.74
CA ASP A 42 14.17 3.38 -8.93
C ASP A 42 14.71 1.98 -8.60
N ASN A 43 13.84 0.99 -8.72
CA ASN A 43 14.13 -0.41 -8.37
C ASN A 43 14.90 -1.16 -9.48
N ALA A 44 15.93 -0.54 -10.04
CA ALA A 44 16.72 -1.04 -11.17
C ALA A 44 15.87 -1.21 -12.45
N SER A 45 15.11 -0.18 -12.84
CA SER A 45 14.31 -0.17 -14.06
C SER A 45 15.17 -0.44 -15.31
N THR A 46 14.56 -1.08 -16.31
CA THR A 46 15.19 -1.49 -17.57
C THR A 46 14.63 -0.75 -18.80
N ASP A 47 13.69 0.14 -18.57
CA ASP A 47 13.07 1.05 -19.54
C ASP A 47 13.64 2.48 -19.41
N GLN A 48 12.98 3.50 -19.94
CA GLN A 48 13.43 4.90 -19.88
C GLN A 48 13.22 5.57 -18.51
N THR A 49 12.73 4.87 -17.49
CA THR A 49 12.45 5.43 -16.15
C THR A 49 13.64 6.17 -15.57
N GLU A 50 14.86 5.61 -15.66
CA GLU A 50 16.08 6.23 -15.14
C GLU A 50 16.36 7.58 -15.80
N GLU A 51 16.33 7.62 -17.13
CA GLU A 51 16.58 8.84 -17.90
C GLU A 51 15.59 9.95 -17.53
N ILE A 52 14.29 9.61 -17.49
CA ILE A 52 13.23 10.54 -17.11
C ILE A 52 13.46 11.10 -15.70
N CYS A 53 13.66 10.22 -14.72
CA CYS A 53 13.83 10.66 -13.32
C CYS A 53 15.07 11.52 -13.11
N ARG A 54 16.19 11.20 -13.77
CA ARG A 54 17.41 12.02 -13.73
C ARG A 54 17.18 13.39 -14.36
N GLY A 55 16.43 13.47 -15.45
CA GLY A 55 16.04 14.73 -16.09
C GLY A 55 15.26 15.63 -15.14
N TYR A 56 14.24 15.10 -14.46
CA TYR A 56 13.48 15.85 -13.45
C TYR A 56 14.33 16.26 -12.25
N ALA A 57 15.20 15.38 -11.74
CA ALA A 57 16.07 15.70 -10.62
C ALA A 57 17.12 16.78 -10.96
N ALA A 58 17.51 16.91 -12.22
CA ALA A 58 18.39 18.00 -12.67
C ALA A 58 17.66 19.36 -12.75
N MET A 59 16.34 19.35 -12.99
CA MET A 59 15.53 20.58 -13.12
C MET A 59 14.96 21.09 -11.79
N ASP A 60 14.67 20.21 -10.82
CA ASP A 60 14.05 20.58 -9.54
C ASP A 60 14.87 20.06 -8.35
N LYS A 61 15.38 20.98 -7.54
CA LYS A 61 16.23 20.68 -6.36
C LYS A 61 15.49 19.95 -5.23
N ARG A 62 14.17 19.92 -5.25
CA ARG A 62 13.36 19.17 -4.29
C ARG A 62 13.44 17.67 -4.54
N ILE A 63 13.87 17.24 -5.74
CA ILE A 63 13.93 15.83 -6.15
C ILE A 63 15.28 15.22 -5.77
N ARG A 64 15.21 14.07 -5.07
CA ARG A 64 16.34 13.21 -4.75
C ARG A 64 16.14 11.87 -5.44
N TYR A 65 16.94 11.57 -6.46
CA TYR A 65 16.87 10.32 -7.20
C TYR A 65 17.88 9.31 -6.66
N HIS A 66 17.39 8.10 -6.34
CA HIS A 66 18.16 6.95 -5.94
C HIS A 66 17.84 5.76 -6.85
N ARG A 67 18.86 5.02 -7.28
CA ARG A 67 18.71 3.80 -8.05
C ARG A 67 19.26 2.61 -7.28
N ASN A 68 18.48 1.57 -7.13
CA ASN A 68 18.93 0.30 -6.55
C ASN A 68 19.84 -0.43 -7.53
N HIS A 69 20.83 -1.18 -7.04
CA HIS A 69 21.72 -2.00 -7.88
C HIS A 69 20.99 -3.15 -8.58
N SER A 70 19.90 -3.65 -7.99
CA SER A 70 19.05 -4.70 -8.52
C SER A 70 17.60 -4.48 -8.04
N ASN A 71 16.63 -5.15 -8.68
CA ASN A 71 15.27 -5.16 -8.20
C ASN A 71 15.17 -5.89 -6.84
N ILE A 72 14.93 -5.13 -5.78
CA ILE A 72 14.85 -5.62 -4.39
C ILE A 72 13.42 -6.01 -3.98
N GLY A 73 12.46 -5.95 -4.89
CA GLY A 73 11.03 -6.17 -4.64
C GLY A 73 10.29 -4.91 -4.21
N CYS A 74 8.97 -4.95 -4.38
CA CYS A 74 8.08 -3.81 -4.15
C CYS A 74 8.17 -3.32 -2.69
N SER A 75 7.93 -4.20 -1.73
CA SER A 75 7.88 -3.84 -0.30
C SER A 75 9.16 -3.16 0.19
N ARG A 76 10.34 -3.70 -0.17
CA ARG A 76 11.62 -3.11 0.22
C ARG A 76 11.84 -1.74 -0.43
N ASN A 77 11.39 -1.57 -1.69
CA ASN A 77 11.51 -0.30 -2.38
C ASN A 77 10.60 0.77 -1.76
N PHE A 78 9.38 0.41 -1.35
CA PHE A 78 8.49 1.28 -0.57
C PHE A 78 9.10 1.67 0.78
N HIS A 79 9.75 0.74 1.47
CA HIS A 79 10.43 1.04 2.72
C HIS A 79 11.66 1.95 2.53
N SER A 80 12.40 1.78 1.42
CA SER A 80 13.60 2.57 1.12
C SER A 80 13.30 4.07 1.05
N VAL A 81 12.24 4.49 0.37
CA VAL A 81 11.87 5.91 0.29
C VAL A 81 11.48 6.49 1.65
N PHE A 82 10.80 5.71 2.50
CA PHE A 82 10.48 6.15 3.85
C PHE A 82 11.74 6.28 4.72
N LYS A 83 12.66 5.32 4.64
CA LYS A 83 13.93 5.35 5.38
C LYS A 83 14.80 6.57 5.04
N LEU A 84 14.72 7.05 3.81
CA LEU A 84 15.46 8.23 3.33
C LEU A 84 14.79 9.56 3.69
N SER A 85 13.54 9.54 4.15
CA SER A 85 12.73 10.71 4.43
C SER A 85 13.16 11.43 5.70
N VAL A 86 13.07 12.77 5.70
CA VAL A 86 13.42 13.63 6.84
C VAL A 86 12.27 14.54 7.29
N GLY A 87 11.17 14.59 6.55
CA GLY A 87 10.01 15.43 6.83
C GLY A 87 9.27 15.08 8.12
N GLN A 88 8.56 16.06 8.66
CA GLN A 88 7.59 15.87 9.75
C GLN A 88 6.44 14.98 9.31
N TYR A 89 6.01 15.15 8.07
CA TYR A 89 5.01 14.33 7.40
C TYR A 89 5.65 13.49 6.31
N PHE A 90 4.98 12.40 5.97
CA PHE A 90 5.39 11.51 4.89
C PHE A 90 4.18 11.10 4.04
N LYS A 91 4.41 10.97 2.73
CA LYS A 91 3.44 10.45 1.77
C LYS A 91 4.12 9.49 0.81
N TRP A 92 3.53 8.31 0.57
CA TRP A 92 3.88 7.56 -0.64
C TRP A 92 3.17 8.14 -1.85
N ALA A 93 3.82 8.10 -3.00
CA ALA A 93 3.23 8.41 -4.30
C ALA A 93 3.48 7.22 -5.24
N ALA A 94 2.44 6.81 -5.98
CA ALA A 94 2.58 5.88 -7.07
C ALA A 94 3.08 6.61 -8.33
N TYR A 95 3.78 5.89 -9.21
CA TYR A 95 4.36 6.45 -10.43
C TYR A 95 3.33 6.65 -11.56
N ASP A 96 2.11 6.14 -11.37
CA ASP A 96 1.02 6.07 -12.34
C ASP A 96 -0.20 6.92 -11.95
N ASP A 97 -0.27 7.41 -10.70
CA ASP A 97 -1.39 8.20 -10.17
C ASP A 97 -1.14 9.71 -10.29
N LEU A 98 -2.25 10.49 -10.21
CA LEU A 98 -2.20 11.95 -10.29
C LEU A 98 -2.83 12.59 -9.04
N HIS A 99 -2.49 13.86 -8.82
CA HIS A 99 -2.99 14.64 -7.69
C HIS A 99 -3.49 16.01 -8.15
N ALA A 100 -4.62 16.47 -7.58
CA ALA A 100 -5.05 17.86 -7.74
C ALA A 100 -4.04 18.83 -7.09
N PRO A 101 -3.89 20.06 -7.61
CA PRO A 101 -2.85 20.99 -7.16
C PRO A 101 -2.89 21.35 -5.67
N ASP A 102 -4.04 21.26 -5.02
CA ASP A 102 -4.24 21.62 -3.61
C ASP A 102 -4.30 20.40 -2.66
N PHE A 103 -4.05 19.19 -3.16
CA PHE A 103 -4.07 17.95 -2.35
C PHE A 103 -3.13 18.04 -1.14
N LEU A 104 -1.86 18.39 -1.36
CA LEU A 104 -0.88 18.44 -0.28
C LEU A 104 -1.18 19.56 0.72
N SER A 105 -1.53 20.76 0.25
CA SER A 105 -1.83 21.90 1.13
C SER A 105 -3.00 21.60 2.06
N LYS A 106 -4.07 20.98 1.56
CA LYS A 106 -5.24 20.61 2.36
C LYS A 106 -4.90 19.51 3.37
N CYS A 107 -4.19 18.44 2.95
CA CYS A 107 -3.79 17.37 3.87
C CYS A 107 -2.88 17.88 5.00
N VAL A 108 -1.89 18.71 4.67
CA VAL A 108 -0.97 19.28 5.66
C VAL A 108 -1.72 20.20 6.63
N ALA A 109 -2.64 21.04 6.14
CA ALA A 109 -3.46 21.92 6.98
C ALA A 109 -4.33 21.11 7.97
N VAL A 110 -4.93 20.00 7.55
CA VAL A 110 -5.68 19.11 8.44
C VAL A 110 -4.78 18.56 9.53
N LEU A 111 -3.61 18.02 9.17
CA LEU A 111 -2.68 17.43 10.13
C LEU A 111 -2.10 18.48 11.10
N ASP A 112 -1.82 19.70 10.64
CA ASP A 112 -1.33 20.78 11.50
C ASP A 112 -2.35 21.17 12.58
N ASN A 113 -3.63 21.17 12.24
CA ASN A 113 -4.69 21.65 13.12
C ASN A 113 -5.35 20.52 13.98
N ASN A 114 -5.10 19.25 13.68
CA ASN A 114 -5.75 18.12 14.35
C ASN A 114 -4.72 17.08 14.85
N PRO A 115 -4.22 17.21 16.08
CA PRO A 115 -3.18 16.31 16.62
C PRO A 115 -3.58 14.84 16.71
N THR A 116 -4.88 14.50 16.80
CA THR A 116 -5.39 13.12 16.85
C THR A 116 -5.39 12.43 15.50
N VAL A 117 -5.40 13.23 14.40
CA VAL A 117 -5.34 12.73 13.03
C VAL A 117 -3.91 12.33 12.68
N VAL A 118 -3.71 11.06 12.33
CA VAL A 118 -2.39 10.50 11.97
C VAL A 118 -2.21 10.31 10.48
N LEU A 119 -3.31 10.28 9.73
CA LEU A 119 -3.35 10.17 8.27
C LEU A 119 -4.48 11.03 7.72
N CYS A 120 -4.17 11.82 6.68
CA CYS A 120 -5.15 12.59 5.92
C CYS A 120 -5.12 12.17 4.44
N HIS A 121 -6.29 11.88 3.89
CA HIS A 121 -6.48 11.52 2.49
C HIS A 121 -7.71 12.24 1.92
N SER A 122 -8.05 12.02 0.65
CA SER A 122 -9.21 12.61 0.00
C SER A 122 -10.09 11.54 -0.64
N HIS A 123 -11.25 11.95 -1.15
CA HIS A 123 -11.99 11.15 -2.10
C HIS A 123 -11.13 10.83 -3.34
N VAL A 124 -11.43 9.72 -4.00
CA VAL A 124 -10.64 9.18 -5.10
C VAL A 124 -11.48 9.09 -6.38
N TYR A 125 -10.94 9.65 -7.48
CA TYR A 125 -11.39 9.34 -8.84
C TYR A 125 -10.56 8.19 -9.40
N LEU A 126 -11.22 7.23 -10.06
CA LEU A 126 -10.53 6.32 -10.95
C LEU A 126 -10.49 6.91 -12.36
N ILE A 127 -9.30 6.87 -12.94
CA ILE A 127 -9.03 7.31 -14.31
C ILE A 127 -8.46 6.14 -15.14
N ASP A 128 -8.62 6.19 -16.44
CA ASP A 128 -8.06 5.21 -17.36
C ASP A 128 -6.58 5.47 -17.70
N GLU A 129 -6.04 4.71 -18.65
CA GLU A 129 -4.66 4.84 -19.12
C GLU A 129 -4.37 6.22 -19.75
N ASN A 130 -5.37 6.89 -20.30
CA ASN A 130 -5.24 8.21 -20.93
C ASN A 130 -5.42 9.35 -19.95
N GLY A 131 -5.94 9.07 -18.75
CA GLY A 131 -6.29 10.05 -17.73
C GLY A 131 -7.76 10.45 -17.76
N ASP A 132 -8.60 9.78 -18.57
CA ASP A 132 -10.02 10.04 -18.65
C ASP A 132 -10.75 9.43 -17.44
N PHE A 133 -11.79 10.12 -16.96
CA PHE A 133 -12.57 9.70 -15.81
C PHE A 133 -13.32 8.38 -16.09
N LEU A 134 -13.18 7.42 -15.18
CA LEU A 134 -13.92 6.16 -15.18
C LEU A 134 -15.10 6.18 -14.22
N HIS A 135 -14.83 6.34 -12.93
CA HIS A 135 -15.85 6.40 -11.87
C HIS A 135 -15.26 6.85 -10.53
N ASN A 136 -16.14 7.20 -9.61
CA ASN A 136 -15.77 7.50 -8.21
C ASN A 136 -15.49 6.21 -7.44
N TYR A 137 -14.51 6.27 -6.53
CA TYR A 137 -14.34 5.24 -5.53
C TYR A 137 -15.29 5.50 -4.35
N ASN A 138 -16.29 4.62 -4.16
CA ASN A 138 -17.40 4.87 -3.25
C ASN A 138 -17.29 4.09 -1.92
N ILE A 139 -16.17 3.43 -1.64
CA ILE A 139 -16.00 2.72 -0.36
C ILE A 139 -15.62 3.74 0.71
N LYS A 140 -16.54 3.95 1.66
CA LYS A 140 -16.33 4.81 2.82
C LYS A 140 -16.07 3.95 4.05
N LEU A 141 -15.01 4.30 4.80
CA LEU A 141 -14.64 3.67 6.06
C LEU A 141 -14.78 4.68 7.20
N ASN A 142 -15.29 4.25 8.35
CA ASN A 142 -15.39 5.08 9.55
C ASN A 142 -14.04 5.07 10.32
N THR A 143 -13.00 5.60 9.69
CA THR A 143 -11.63 5.62 10.22
C THR A 143 -11.31 6.85 11.06
N ASP A 144 -12.26 7.78 11.20
CA ASP A 144 -12.27 8.92 12.13
C ASP A 144 -12.90 8.57 13.50
N ALA A 145 -13.35 7.33 13.68
CA ALA A 145 -13.92 6.87 14.93
C ALA A 145 -12.92 7.05 16.09
N PRO A 146 -13.37 7.53 17.28
CA PRO A 146 -12.48 7.84 18.40
C PRO A 146 -11.79 6.62 19.00
N GLN A 147 -12.44 5.45 18.93
CA GLN A 147 -11.89 4.23 19.53
C GLN A 147 -11.02 3.44 18.55
N PRO A 148 -9.81 3.00 18.96
CA PRO A 148 -8.91 2.28 18.06
C PRO A 148 -9.49 0.96 17.53
N TYR A 149 -10.31 0.25 18.32
CA TYR A 149 -10.93 -1.00 17.87
C TYR A 149 -12.04 -0.79 16.82
N GLU A 150 -12.67 0.39 16.76
CA GLU A 150 -13.65 0.75 15.74
C GLU A 150 -12.94 0.98 14.41
N ARG A 151 -11.87 1.77 14.41
CA ARG A 151 -11.01 1.95 13.24
C ARG A 151 -10.40 0.64 12.76
N PHE A 152 -9.95 -0.21 13.71
CA PHE A 152 -9.45 -1.54 13.40
C PHE A 152 -10.49 -2.40 12.68
N TYR A 153 -11.75 -2.40 13.16
CA TYR A 153 -12.86 -3.11 12.53
C TYR A 153 -13.13 -2.64 11.11
N GLU A 154 -13.14 -1.33 10.88
CA GLU A 154 -13.33 -0.74 9.56
C GLU A 154 -12.21 -1.12 8.59
N LEU A 155 -10.95 -1.03 9.03
CA LEU A 155 -9.78 -1.33 8.21
C LEU A 155 -9.59 -2.84 7.93
N LEU A 156 -10.31 -3.72 8.63
CA LEU A 156 -10.42 -5.14 8.26
C LEU A 156 -11.40 -5.38 7.10
N SER A 157 -12.19 -4.39 6.70
CA SER A 157 -13.13 -4.53 5.57
C SER A 157 -12.39 -4.59 4.23
N LYS A 158 -13.07 -5.10 3.21
CA LYS A 158 -12.55 -5.08 1.84
C LYS A 158 -12.52 -3.64 1.31
N HIS A 159 -11.34 -3.13 1.00
CA HIS A 159 -11.11 -1.83 0.39
C HIS A 159 -9.80 -1.84 -0.43
N LEU A 160 -9.59 -0.83 -1.28
CA LEU A 160 -8.44 -0.77 -2.19
C LEU A 160 -7.22 -0.02 -1.61
N CYS A 161 -7.20 0.23 -0.31
CA CYS A 161 -6.08 0.83 0.42
C CYS A 161 -5.58 2.19 -0.13
N TYR A 162 -6.41 2.96 -0.83
CA TYR A 162 -6.01 4.29 -1.36
C TYR A 162 -5.57 5.28 -0.28
N GLN A 163 -5.97 5.06 0.98
CA GLN A 163 -5.48 5.81 2.15
C GLN A 163 -3.95 5.75 2.27
N MET A 164 -3.32 4.69 1.74
CA MET A 164 -1.86 4.55 1.69
C MET A 164 -1.17 5.74 1.02
N TYR A 165 -1.85 6.35 0.04
CA TYR A 165 -1.38 7.50 -0.72
C TYR A 165 -1.80 8.86 -0.11
N GLY A 166 -2.35 8.85 1.10
CA GLY A 166 -2.55 10.05 1.92
C GLY A 166 -1.25 10.60 2.52
N VAL A 167 -1.36 11.70 3.25
CA VAL A 167 -0.27 12.29 4.03
C VAL A 167 -0.35 11.77 5.46
N MET A 168 0.75 11.29 6.00
CA MET A 168 0.84 10.64 7.32
C MET A 168 1.85 11.35 8.22
N ARG A 169 1.65 11.26 9.54
CA ARG A 169 2.67 11.66 10.50
C ARG A 169 3.87 10.71 10.44
N ALA A 170 5.05 11.23 10.14
CA ALA A 170 6.26 10.41 10.02
C ALA A 170 6.66 9.75 11.36
N ASP A 171 6.42 10.43 12.50
CA ASP A 171 6.68 9.87 13.83
C ASP A 171 5.76 8.70 14.18
N VAL A 172 4.53 8.69 13.66
CA VAL A 172 3.60 7.55 13.79
C VAL A 172 4.07 6.38 12.93
N LEU A 173 4.43 6.63 11.67
CA LEU A 173 4.96 5.60 10.78
C LEU A 173 6.24 4.94 11.33
N ARG A 174 7.11 5.70 12.00
CA ARG A 174 8.33 5.15 12.64
C ARG A 174 8.03 4.18 13.80
N LYS A 175 6.84 4.24 14.40
CA LYS A 175 6.38 3.31 15.46
C LYS A 175 5.78 2.02 14.90
N VAL A 176 5.46 2.01 13.61
CA VAL A 176 4.82 0.88 12.93
C VAL A 176 5.89 0.04 12.23
N PRO A 177 5.86 -1.30 12.37
CA PRO A 177 6.73 -2.16 11.57
C PRO A 177 6.57 -1.87 10.07
N PRO A 178 7.66 -1.92 9.29
CA PRO A 178 7.60 -1.66 7.86
C PRO A 178 6.65 -2.64 7.14
N MET A 179 6.19 -2.23 5.97
CA MET A 179 5.37 -3.05 5.11
C MET A 179 6.07 -4.39 4.82
N GLY A 180 5.38 -5.49 5.09
CA GLY A 180 5.95 -6.84 4.95
C GLY A 180 5.99 -7.30 3.49
N SER A 181 6.75 -8.38 3.24
CA SER A 181 6.90 -9.01 1.92
C SER A 181 5.80 -10.08 1.68
N TYR A 182 4.54 -9.68 1.76
CA TYR A 182 3.37 -10.54 1.55
C TYR A 182 2.21 -9.73 0.96
N GLY A 183 1.29 -10.39 0.30
CA GLY A 183 0.08 -9.75 -0.24
C GLY A 183 -0.75 -9.06 0.85
N THR A 184 -1.36 -7.91 0.56
CA THR A 184 -2.12 -7.07 1.51
C THR A 184 -1.30 -6.40 2.62
N ALA A 185 0.02 -6.29 2.46
CA ALA A 185 0.89 -5.67 3.45
C ALA A 185 0.60 -4.17 3.67
N ASP A 186 0.09 -3.49 2.65
CA ASP A 186 -0.45 -2.13 2.69
C ASP A 186 -1.68 -2.01 3.61
N GLY A 187 -2.63 -2.92 3.51
CA GLY A 187 -3.79 -2.99 4.40
C GLY A 187 -3.38 -3.23 5.86
N ILE A 188 -2.38 -4.10 6.10
CA ILE A 188 -1.82 -4.33 7.44
C ILE A 188 -1.12 -3.06 7.98
N LEU A 189 -0.40 -2.34 7.13
CA LEU A 189 0.21 -1.07 7.53
C LEU A 189 -0.86 -0.05 7.95
N LEU A 190 -1.90 0.15 7.12
CA LEU A 190 -3.02 1.05 7.42
C LEU A 190 -3.72 0.67 8.72
N LEU A 191 -3.98 -0.63 8.92
CA LEU A 191 -4.57 -1.14 10.15
C LEU A 191 -3.74 -0.79 11.38
N ARG A 192 -2.41 -0.90 11.31
CA ARG A 192 -1.49 -0.52 12.39
C ARG A 192 -1.46 0.98 12.64
N VAL A 193 -1.46 1.78 11.58
CA VAL A 193 -1.55 3.25 11.68
C VAL A 193 -2.89 3.66 12.30
N GLY A 194 -4.00 3.02 11.91
CA GLY A 194 -5.33 3.26 12.47
C GLY A 194 -5.47 2.92 13.96
N LEU A 195 -4.66 1.99 14.49
CA LEU A 195 -4.61 1.74 15.92
C LEU A 195 -3.96 2.89 16.70
N LEU A 196 -3.14 3.72 16.04
CA LEU A 196 -2.39 4.82 16.66
C LEU A 196 -3.10 6.18 16.59
N GLY A 197 -4.08 6.36 15.69
CA GLY A 197 -4.83 7.59 15.57
C GLY A 197 -5.89 7.55 14.47
N GLU A 198 -6.57 8.66 14.31
CA GLU A 198 -7.67 8.85 13.38
C GLU A 198 -7.17 9.10 11.95
N PHE A 199 -7.98 8.69 10.94
CA PHE A 199 -7.79 9.11 9.57
C PHE A 199 -8.84 10.17 9.24
N TYR A 200 -8.44 11.20 8.54
CA TYR A 200 -9.33 12.25 8.07
C TYR A 200 -9.49 12.16 6.55
N GLU A 201 -10.71 12.05 6.08
CA GLU A 201 -11.05 12.07 4.66
C GLU A 201 -11.54 13.45 4.25
N ILE A 202 -10.78 14.14 3.40
CA ILE A 202 -11.21 15.40 2.78
C ILE A 202 -12.33 15.08 1.78
N PRO A 203 -13.55 15.69 1.92
CA PRO A 203 -14.71 15.38 1.10
C PRO A 203 -14.63 16.02 -0.30
N GLU A 204 -13.45 15.95 -0.91
CA GLU A 204 -13.15 16.45 -2.25
C GLU A 204 -12.32 15.40 -3.01
N TYR A 205 -12.53 15.33 -4.31
CA TYR A 205 -11.80 14.41 -5.18
C TYR A 205 -10.46 15.03 -5.60
N LEU A 206 -9.41 14.74 -4.86
CA LEU A 206 -8.08 15.33 -5.05
C LEU A 206 -7.02 14.29 -5.42
N PHE A 207 -7.36 13.01 -5.41
CA PHE A 207 -6.50 11.90 -5.80
C PHE A 207 -7.12 11.15 -6.98
N PHE A 208 -6.34 10.91 -8.04
CA PHE A 208 -6.75 10.27 -9.27
C PHE A 208 -5.97 8.98 -9.43
N ALA A 209 -6.59 7.86 -9.07
CA ALA A 209 -5.99 6.53 -9.17
C ALA A 209 -6.15 5.98 -10.58
N ARG A 210 -5.04 5.68 -11.23
CA ARG A 210 -5.04 5.17 -12.59
C ARG A 210 -5.29 3.68 -12.63
N SER A 211 -6.14 3.26 -13.57
CA SER A 211 -6.43 1.86 -13.87
C SER A 211 -5.77 1.47 -15.20
N HIS A 212 -4.87 0.51 -15.17
CA HIS A 212 -4.22 -0.03 -16.36
C HIS A 212 -3.83 -1.51 -16.18
N SER A 213 -3.57 -2.20 -17.30
CA SER A 213 -3.34 -3.65 -17.30
C SER A 213 -2.09 -4.12 -16.55
N GLN A 214 -1.09 -3.25 -16.39
CA GLN A 214 0.19 -3.58 -15.75
C GLN A 214 0.23 -3.29 -14.25
N GLN A 215 -0.82 -2.70 -13.68
CA GLN A 215 -0.86 -2.48 -12.23
C GLN A 215 -1.11 -3.78 -11.47
N SER A 216 -0.59 -3.88 -10.24
CA SER A 216 -0.72 -5.08 -9.40
C SER A 216 -2.18 -5.52 -9.19
N MET A 217 -3.09 -4.56 -9.02
CA MET A 217 -4.52 -4.85 -8.84
C MET A 217 -5.12 -5.51 -10.08
N SER A 218 -4.80 -5.05 -11.28
CA SER A 218 -5.27 -5.69 -12.53
C SER A 218 -4.67 -7.08 -12.73
N MET A 219 -3.40 -7.27 -12.37
CA MET A 219 -2.69 -8.54 -12.57
C MET A 219 -3.18 -9.64 -11.60
N PHE A 220 -3.42 -9.30 -10.34
CA PHE A 220 -3.70 -10.29 -9.29
C PHE A 220 -5.18 -10.33 -8.87
N PHE A 221 -5.96 -9.30 -9.22
CA PHE A 221 -7.36 -9.15 -8.86
C PHE A 221 -8.18 -8.75 -10.09
N PRO A 222 -8.40 -9.63 -11.06
CA PRO A 222 -8.94 -9.29 -12.38
C PRO A 222 -10.30 -8.59 -12.36
N ASN A 223 -11.03 -8.66 -11.24
CA ASN A 223 -12.33 -7.99 -11.08
C ASN A 223 -12.32 -6.91 -9.99
N TYR A 224 -11.15 -6.38 -9.61
CA TYR A 224 -11.07 -5.34 -8.58
C TYR A 224 -11.91 -4.11 -8.91
N HIS A 225 -12.07 -3.77 -10.19
CA HIS A 225 -12.90 -2.65 -10.65
C HIS A 225 -14.39 -2.82 -10.31
N LEU A 226 -14.88 -4.05 -10.12
CA LEU A 226 -16.22 -4.31 -9.62
C LEU A 226 -16.35 -3.92 -8.15
N LEU A 227 -15.31 -4.19 -7.34
CA LEU A 227 -15.25 -3.74 -5.94
C LEU A 227 -15.21 -2.22 -5.83
N ALA A 228 -14.49 -1.55 -6.73
CA ALA A 228 -14.42 -0.10 -6.74
C ALA A 228 -15.78 0.55 -7.04
N LYS A 229 -16.62 -0.09 -7.88
CA LYS A 229 -17.97 0.37 -8.24
C LYS A 229 -19.03 -0.03 -7.20
N ASN A 230 -18.94 -1.25 -6.68
CA ASN A 230 -19.90 -1.80 -5.73
C ASN A 230 -19.19 -2.57 -4.62
N PRO A 231 -19.08 -2.00 -3.41
CA PRO A 231 -18.43 -2.65 -2.27
C PRO A 231 -19.05 -3.98 -1.86
N GLN A 232 -20.32 -4.19 -2.23
CA GLN A 232 -21.08 -5.43 -1.97
C GLN A 232 -21.03 -6.43 -3.14
N ALA A 233 -20.27 -6.12 -4.21
CA ALA A 233 -20.12 -7.06 -5.31
C ALA A 233 -19.62 -8.41 -4.78
N ASP A 234 -20.29 -9.48 -5.19
CA ASP A 234 -19.84 -10.83 -4.84
C ASP A 234 -18.54 -11.15 -5.58
N THR A 235 -17.46 -11.06 -4.84
CA THR A 235 -16.11 -11.44 -5.30
C THR A 235 -15.66 -12.77 -4.72
N SER A 236 -16.57 -13.54 -4.09
CA SER A 236 -16.27 -14.81 -3.42
C SER A 236 -15.67 -15.87 -4.36
N ASN A 237 -16.03 -15.79 -5.65
CA ASN A 237 -15.54 -16.73 -6.68
C ASN A 237 -14.21 -16.32 -7.32
N ILE A 238 -13.64 -15.17 -6.93
CA ILE A 238 -12.42 -14.63 -7.54
C ILE A 238 -11.44 -14.29 -6.42
N LEU A 239 -10.90 -15.35 -5.83
CA LEU A 239 -9.78 -15.19 -4.93
C LEU A 239 -8.53 -14.94 -5.77
N PRO A 240 -7.76 -13.91 -5.43
CA PRO A 240 -6.49 -13.65 -6.10
C PRO A 240 -5.55 -14.84 -5.90
N ASP A 241 -4.64 -15.04 -6.84
CA ASP A 241 -3.51 -15.92 -6.59
C ASP A 241 -2.57 -15.24 -5.57
N PHE A 242 -2.89 -15.43 -4.29
CA PHE A 242 -2.10 -14.87 -3.18
C PHE A 242 -0.66 -15.37 -3.18
N TYR A 243 -0.37 -16.53 -3.77
CA TYR A 243 0.99 -17.00 -3.92
C TYR A 243 1.75 -16.13 -4.94
N ALA A 244 1.21 -15.97 -6.14
CA ALA A 244 1.81 -15.13 -7.17
C ALA A 244 1.95 -13.67 -6.68
N TYR A 245 0.94 -13.15 -6.01
CA TYR A 245 0.96 -11.80 -5.42
C TYR A 245 2.06 -11.67 -4.34
N THR A 246 2.24 -12.66 -3.47
CA THR A 246 3.30 -12.67 -2.46
C THR A 246 4.70 -12.74 -3.08
N VAL A 247 4.87 -13.50 -4.16
CA VAL A 247 6.11 -13.56 -4.94
C VAL A 247 6.41 -12.23 -5.64
N TRP A 248 5.38 -11.55 -6.13
CA TRP A 248 5.52 -10.22 -6.73
C TRP A 248 5.99 -9.17 -5.70
N PHE A 249 5.46 -9.21 -4.49
CA PHE A 249 5.93 -8.34 -3.40
C PHE A 249 7.40 -8.56 -3.07
N ASP A 250 7.86 -9.82 -3.07
CA ASP A 250 9.25 -10.17 -2.85
C ASP A 250 9.60 -11.47 -3.58
N SER A 251 10.40 -11.37 -4.63
CA SER A 251 10.85 -12.49 -5.45
C SER A 251 11.59 -13.58 -4.64
N ALA A 252 12.14 -13.24 -3.46
CA ALA A 252 12.74 -14.21 -2.55
C ALA A 252 11.72 -15.23 -1.99
N ASN A 253 10.42 -15.02 -2.19
CA ASN A 253 9.35 -15.97 -1.83
C ASN A 253 9.14 -17.05 -2.91
N LYS A 254 9.70 -16.91 -4.10
CA LYS A 254 9.57 -17.90 -5.18
C LYS A 254 10.10 -19.26 -4.75
N GLY A 255 9.29 -20.29 -4.96
CA GLY A 255 9.62 -21.68 -4.61
C GLY A 255 9.52 -22.02 -3.13
N LYS A 256 9.15 -21.06 -2.26
CA LYS A 256 8.90 -21.36 -0.85
C LYS A 256 7.48 -21.89 -0.63
N LEU A 257 7.35 -22.71 0.40
CA LEU A 257 6.04 -23.11 0.92
C LEU A 257 5.44 -21.90 1.66
N LEU A 258 4.32 -21.40 1.15
CA LEU A 258 3.66 -20.20 1.68
C LEU A 258 2.28 -20.55 2.23
N PHE A 259 1.90 -19.87 3.30
CA PHE A 259 0.59 -19.91 3.92
C PHE A 259 0.03 -18.48 4.00
N PRO A 260 -0.39 -17.88 2.86
CA PRO A 260 -0.70 -16.45 2.79
C PRO A 260 -1.85 -16.04 3.71
N HIS A 261 -2.93 -16.82 3.82
CA HIS A 261 -4.07 -16.49 4.70
C HIS A 261 -3.71 -16.64 6.19
N TRP A 262 -2.93 -17.67 6.55
CA TRP A 262 -2.38 -17.80 7.90
C TRP A 262 -1.43 -16.66 8.24
N ARG A 263 -0.63 -16.20 7.28
CA ARG A 263 0.24 -15.05 7.47
C ARG A 263 -0.55 -13.78 7.76
N ILE A 264 -1.62 -13.52 6.99
CA ILE A 264 -2.49 -12.36 7.19
C ILE A 264 -3.16 -12.42 8.57
N LEU A 265 -3.73 -13.57 8.93
CA LEU A 265 -4.33 -13.77 10.26
C LEU A 265 -3.31 -13.50 11.38
N TRP A 266 -2.08 -14.03 11.24
CA TRP A 266 -1.00 -13.79 12.20
C TRP A 266 -0.68 -12.30 12.32
N GLU A 267 -0.58 -11.58 11.21
CA GLU A 267 -0.30 -10.14 11.21
C GLU A 267 -1.42 -9.33 11.88
N TYR A 268 -2.70 -9.71 11.71
CA TYR A 268 -3.81 -9.11 12.45
C TYR A 268 -3.66 -9.33 13.97
N MET A 269 -3.38 -10.56 14.38
CA MET A 269 -3.21 -10.91 15.79
C MET A 269 -2.03 -10.16 16.40
N VAL A 270 -0.87 -10.15 15.75
CA VAL A 270 0.33 -9.45 16.21
C VAL A 270 0.07 -7.95 16.32
N SER A 271 -0.65 -7.34 15.37
CA SER A 271 -0.92 -5.90 15.37
C SER A 271 -1.63 -5.41 16.64
N ILE A 272 -2.50 -6.23 17.24
CA ILE A 272 -3.21 -5.92 18.49
C ILE A 272 -2.23 -5.80 19.67
N TRP A 273 -1.08 -6.50 19.61
CA TRP A 273 -0.11 -6.56 20.72
C TRP A 273 1.09 -5.63 20.54
N LEU A 274 1.25 -5.02 19.37
CA LEU A 274 2.34 -4.08 19.10
C LEU A 274 2.21 -2.76 19.85
N PHE A 275 0.98 -2.36 20.19
CA PHE A 275 0.70 -1.03 20.74
C PHE A 275 0.05 -1.10 22.11
N LYS A 276 0.09 0.04 22.83
CA LYS A 276 -0.52 0.17 24.17
C LYS A 276 -2.05 0.29 24.04
N LEU A 277 -2.73 -0.86 24.04
CA LEU A 277 -4.19 -0.96 24.11
C LEU A 277 -4.61 -1.51 25.45
N SER A 278 -5.77 -1.06 25.98
CA SER A 278 -6.38 -1.67 27.16
C SER A 278 -6.84 -3.11 26.87
N LEU A 279 -7.03 -3.93 27.89
CA LEU A 279 -7.54 -5.30 27.71
C LEU A 279 -8.91 -5.30 27.00
N TYR A 280 -9.78 -4.34 27.32
CA TYR A 280 -11.06 -4.19 26.64
C TYR A 280 -10.90 -3.90 25.14
N GLN A 281 -10.02 -2.96 24.78
CA GLN A 281 -9.75 -2.62 23.37
C GLN A 281 -9.18 -3.83 22.61
N ARG A 282 -8.25 -4.58 23.24
CA ARG A 282 -7.71 -5.82 22.64
C ARG A 282 -8.79 -6.86 22.40
N LEU A 283 -9.65 -7.09 23.40
CA LEU A 283 -10.78 -8.02 23.25
C LEU A 283 -11.69 -7.61 22.08
N ARG A 284 -12.02 -6.33 21.98
CA ARG A 284 -12.83 -5.80 20.87
C ARG A 284 -12.15 -6.01 19.51
N CYS A 285 -10.84 -5.82 19.40
CA CYS A 285 -10.08 -6.11 18.18
C CYS A 285 -10.14 -7.61 17.82
N HIS A 286 -9.98 -8.52 18.81
CA HIS A 286 -10.12 -9.97 18.56
C HIS A 286 -11.53 -10.34 18.08
N VAL A 287 -12.56 -9.76 18.69
CA VAL A 287 -13.94 -9.93 18.22
C VAL A 287 -14.10 -9.42 16.79
N SER A 288 -13.48 -8.28 16.45
CA SER A 288 -13.49 -7.74 15.07
C SER A 288 -12.88 -8.71 14.07
N ILE A 289 -11.74 -9.33 14.39
CA ILE A 289 -11.12 -10.37 13.55
C ILE A 289 -12.10 -11.54 13.35
N TYR A 290 -12.67 -12.07 14.43
CA TYR A 290 -13.63 -13.17 14.36
C TYR A 290 -14.81 -12.84 13.45
N LEU A 291 -15.44 -11.67 13.63
CA LEU A 291 -16.60 -11.24 12.85
C LEU A 291 -16.29 -11.08 11.35
N ARG A 292 -15.09 -10.58 11.02
CA ARG A 292 -14.67 -10.35 9.64
C ARG A 292 -14.17 -11.61 8.91
N LEU A 293 -13.62 -12.57 9.66
CA LEU A 293 -13.14 -13.82 9.09
C LEU A 293 -14.20 -14.91 9.07
N ARG A 294 -15.32 -14.72 9.76
CA ARG A 294 -16.44 -15.68 9.77
C ARG A 294 -16.92 -15.97 8.34
N GLY A 295 -16.93 -17.25 7.97
CA GLY A 295 -17.29 -17.71 6.63
C GLY A 295 -16.11 -17.73 5.63
N THR A 296 -14.90 -17.34 6.05
CA THR A 296 -13.68 -17.40 5.23
C THR A 296 -12.65 -18.39 5.77
N GLU A 297 -13.01 -19.18 6.79
CA GLU A 297 -12.12 -20.17 7.44
C GLU A 297 -11.61 -21.22 6.46
N TYR A 298 -12.37 -21.51 5.41
CA TYR A 298 -11.98 -22.44 4.34
C TYR A 298 -10.69 -21.98 3.63
N LEU A 299 -10.37 -20.69 3.62
CA LEU A 299 -9.13 -20.16 3.03
C LEU A 299 -7.89 -20.64 3.78
N LEU A 300 -8.00 -20.74 5.11
CA LEU A 300 -6.93 -21.29 5.95
C LEU A 300 -6.69 -22.76 5.64
N LEU A 301 -7.78 -23.52 5.41
CA LEU A 301 -7.69 -24.92 5.00
C LEU A 301 -7.10 -25.06 3.58
N GLN A 302 -7.47 -24.18 2.66
CA GLN A 302 -6.90 -24.15 1.31
C GLN A 302 -5.38 -23.96 1.31
N ASP A 303 -4.83 -23.11 2.18
CA ASP A 303 -3.38 -22.95 2.32
C ASP A 303 -2.72 -24.29 2.69
N ILE A 304 -3.31 -25.04 3.64
CA ILE A 304 -2.78 -26.33 4.08
C ILE A 304 -2.84 -27.35 2.93
N LEU A 305 -3.97 -27.42 2.22
CA LEU A 305 -4.16 -28.34 1.10
C LEU A 305 -3.18 -28.05 -0.05
N LYS A 306 -3.01 -26.78 -0.42
CA LYS A 306 -2.02 -26.38 -1.43
C LYS A 306 -0.60 -26.72 -1.01
N ALA A 307 -0.26 -26.50 0.25
CA ALA A 307 1.04 -26.85 0.80
C ALA A 307 1.30 -28.37 0.73
N ALA A 308 0.32 -29.19 1.13
CA ALA A 308 0.39 -30.63 1.04
C ALA A 308 0.56 -31.12 -0.40
N GLN A 309 -0.19 -30.54 -1.35
CA GLN A 309 -0.07 -30.84 -2.77
C GLN A 309 1.34 -30.50 -3.30
N THR A 310 1.88 -29.34 -2.98
CA THR A 310 3.23 -28.92 -3.40
C THR A 310 4.31 -29.88 -2.89
N ILE A 311 4.19 -30.32 -1.63
CA ILE A 311 5.10 -31.31 -1.04
C ILE A 311 4.99 -32.66 -1.79
N TRP A 312 3.77 -33.11 -2.06
CA TRP A 312 3.52 -34.38 -2.76
C TRP A 312 4.10 -34.36 -4.19
N GLU A 313 3.86 -33.30 -4.94
CA GLU A 313 4.41 -33.15 -6.30
C GLU A 313 5.95 -33.10 -6.28
N GLY A 314 6.55 -32.45 -5.29
CA GLY A 314 7.98 -32.43 -5.07
C GLY A 314 8.55 -33.83 -4.82
N TRP A 315 7.86 -34.64 -4.03
CA TRP A 315 8.24 -36.04 -3.76
C TRP A 315 8.13 -36.91 -5.02
N GLN A 316 7.05 -36.78 -5.79
CA GLN A 316 6.87 -37.53 -7.05
C GLN A 316 7.99 -37.19 -8.05
N ASN A 317 8.31 -35.92 -8.24
CA ASN A 317 9.37 -35.48 -9.16
C ASN A 317 10.74 -36.02 -8.73
N THR A 318 11.03 -36.03 -7.43
CA THR A 318 12.29 -36.56 -6.89
C THR A 318 12.36 -38.11 -7.05
N TYR A 319 11.23 -38.81 -6.84
CA TYR A 319 11.16 -40.25 -7.02
C TYR A 319 11.33 -40.66 -8.49
N ILE A 320 10.68 -39.95 -9.42
CA ILE A 320 10.81 -40.19 -10.86
C ILE A 320 12.23 -39.90 -11.35
N SER A 321 12.87 -38.80 -10.86
CA SER A 321 14.23 -38.47 -11.25
C SER A 321 15.28 -39.46 -10.78
N ARG A 322 15.07 -40.13 -9.61
CA ARG A 322 15.96 -41.16 -9.05
C ARG A 322 15.78 -42.54 -9.69
N ASN A 323 14.62 -42.79 -10.31
CA ASN A 323 14.26 -44.07 -10.91
C ASN A 323 14.17 -44.00 -12.45
N LYS A 324 14.72 -42.98 -13.10
CA LYS A 324 14.95 -43.02 -14.57
C LYS A 324 16.12 -43.96 -14.85
N PRO A 325 15.94 -44.95 -15.76
CA PRO A 325 16.98 -45.89 -16.15
C PRO A 325 18.17 -45.22 -16.84
#